data_fbfe13919933e8a178b483128ccf2d2c
#
_entry.id   fbfe13919933e8a178b483128ccf2d2c
#
_cell.length_a   1.000
_cell.length_b   1.000
_cell.length_c   1.000
_cell.angle_alpha   90.00
_cell.angle_beta   90.00
_cell.angle_gamma   90.00
#
_symmetry.space_group_name_H-M   'P 1'
#
loop_
_entity.id
_entity.type
_entity.pdbx_description
1 polymer ?
#
loop_
_entity_poly.entity_id
_entity_poly.type
_entity_poly.pdbx_seq_one_letter_code
_entity_poly.pdbx_strand_id
1 'polypeptide(L)'
;MDPKQLHVIQAMEKAGATEHLTDREKHLIGLAVTITRGCIYCTGGRTKKALDSGISQETFSATTDLVAAVNGGVAVRTVLQGMEGLSCDGPECA
;
A
#
# COMPACT_ATOMS: atom_id res chain seq x y z
N MET A 1 13.61 6.92 -23.53
CA MET A 1 13.72 7.22 -22.08
C MET A 1 14.17 5.96 -21.36
N ASP A 2 15.24 6.06 -20.60
CA ASP A 2 15.69 4.97 -19.73
C ASP A 2 15.08 5.14 -18.32
N PRO A 3 14.19 4.24 -17.87
CA PRO A 3 13.57 4.34 -16.55
C PRO A 3 14.59 4.42 -15.42
N LYS A 4 15.75 3.78 -15.55
CA LYS A 4 16.81 3.78 -14.53
C LYS A 4 17.39 5.16 -14.25
N GLN A 5 17.20 6.11 -15.16
CA GLN A 5 17.67 7.49 -14.99
C GLN A 5 16.64 8.38 -14.29
N LEU A 6 15.43 7.90 -14.08
CA LEU A 6 14.42 8.66 -13.34
C LEU A 6 14.74 8.66 -11.84
N HIS A 7 14.66 9.85 -11.25
CA HIS A 7 14.99 10.04 -9.82
C HIS A 7 14.11 9.18 -8.90
N VAL A 8 12.84 9.01 -9.23
CA VAL A 8 11.94 8.15 -8.44
C VAL A 8 12.36 6.68 -8.48
N ILE A 9 12.85 6.20 -9.62
CA ILE A 9 13.34 4.83 -9.75
C ILE A 9 14.63 4.64 -8.95
N GLN A 10 15.55 5.60 -9.01
CA GLN A 10 16.77 5.57 -8.21
C GLN A 10 16.45 5.61 -6.71
N ALA A 11 15.47 6.41 -6.30
CA ALA A 11 15.00 6.45 -4.92
C ALA A 11 14.39 5.10 -4.48
N MET A 12 13.63 4.44 -5.35
CA MET A 12 13.07 3.11 -5.07
C MET A 12 14.18 2.06 -4.88
N GLU A 13 15.18 2.07 -5.73
CA GLU A 13 16.31 1.14 -5.61
C GLU A 13 17.08 1.37 -4.30
N LYS A 14 17.33 2.63 -3.96
CA LYS A 14 18.01 3.00 -2.72
C LYS A 14 17.18 2.61 -1.49
N ALA A 15 15.90 2.90 -1.49
CA ALA A 15 15.00 2.54 -0.40
C ALA A 15 14.89 1.01 -0.26
N GLY A 16 14.80 0.29 -1.38
CA GLY A 16 14.72 -1.17 -1.39
C GLY A 16 15.99 -1.87 -0.95
N ALA A 17 17.13 -1.20 -0.99
CA ALA A 17 18.42 -1.75 -0.57
C ALA A 17 18.68 -1.61 0.94
N THR A 18 17.76 -1.05 1.72
CA THR A 18 17.94 -0.87 3.16
C THR A 18 18.18 -2.19 3.88
N GLU A 19 19.09 -2.17 4.85
CA GLU A 19 19.36 -3.31 5.75
C GLU A 19 18.44 -3.31 6.98
N HIS A 20 17.63 -2.24 7.16
CA HIS A 20 16.77 -2.10 8.33
C HIS A 20 15.42 -2.83 8.18
N LEU A 21 15.14 -3.37 6.99
CA LEU A 21 13.95 -4.18 6.71
C LEU A 21 14.39 -5.53 6.14
N THR A 22 13.72 -6.60 6.57
CA THR A 22 13.90 -7.92 5.97
C THR A 22 13.25 -7.97 4.59
N ASP A 23 13.62 -8.93 3.76
CA ASP A 23 12.99 -9.13 2.46
C ASP A 23 11.49 -9.39 2.62
N ARG A 24 11.11 -10.17 3.63
CA ARG A 24 9.71 -10.43 3.97
C ARG A 24 8.95 -9.13 4.26
N GLU A 25 9.52 -8.27 5.08
CA GLU A 25 8.91 -6.97 5.40
C GLU A 25 8.76 -6.11 4.16
N LYS A 26 9.78 -6.05 3.30
CA LYS A 26 9.72 -5.31 2.04
C LYS A 26 8.60 -5.82 1.13
N HIS A 27 8.43 -7.14 1.01
CA HIS A 27 7.34 -7.72 0.22
C HIS A 27 5.97 -7.33 0.78
N LEU A 28 5.78 -7.43 2.08
CA LEU A 28 4.50 -7.13 2.72
C LEU A 28 4.15 -5.64 2.65
N ILE A 29 5.14 -4.76 2.84
CA ILE A 29 4.95 -3.31 2.68
C ILE A 29 4.53 -2.98 1.25
N GLY A 30 5.23 -3.53 0.26
CA GLY A 30 4.90 -3.32 -1.14
C GLY A 30 3.49 -3.78 -1.50
N LEU A 31 3.08 -4.94 -1.00
CA LEU A 31 1.72 -5.47 -1.18
C LEU A 31 0.68 -4.53 -0.55
N ALA A 32 0.91 -4.10 0.69
CA ALA A 32 -0.01 -3.20 1.39
C ALA A 32 -0.25 -1.91 0.60
N VAL A 33 0.82 -1.33 0.05
CA VAL A 33 0.73 -0.09 -0.73
C VAL A 33 -0.02 -0.33 -2.05
N THR A 34 0.32 -1.37 -2.80
CA THR A 34 -0.30 -1.61 -4.11
C THR A 34 -1.76 -2.05 -3.99
N ILE A 35 -2.11 -2.81 -2.97
CA ILE A 35 -3.51 -3.16 -2.67
C ILE A 35 -4.30 -1.89 -2.34
N THR A 36 -3.78 -1.06 -1.45
CA THR A 36 -4.43 0.20 -1.03
C THR A 36 -4.63 1.16 -2.20
N ARG A 37 -3.64 1.24 -3.09
CA ARG A 37 -3.71 2.08 -4.29
C ARG A 37 -4.60 1.48 -5.38
N GLY A 38 -5.00 0.23 -5.26
CA GLY A 38 -5.85 -0.44 -6.23
C GLY A 38 -5.17 -0.76 -7.56
N CYS A 39 -3.85 -0.89 -7.57
CA CYS A 39 -3.11 -1.27 -8.77
C CYS A 39 -3.14 -2.79 -8.96
N ILE A 40 -4.03 -3.28 -9.80
CA ILE A 40 -4.19 -4.72 -10.06
C ILE A 40 -2.91 -5.32 -10.65
N TYR A 41 -2.35 -4.66 -11.65
CA TYR A 41 -1.12 -5.11 -12.30
C TYR A 41 0.07 -5.17 -11.33
N CYS A 42 0.27 -4.12 -10.55
CA CYS A 42 1.37 -4.04 -9.57
C CYS A 42 1.21 -5.10 -8.48
N THR A 43 -0.02 -5.31 -8.01
CA THR A 43 -0.33 -6.29 -6.97
C THR A 43 -0.08 -7.71 -7.48
N GLY A 44 -0.45 -8.01 -8.71
CA GLY A 44 -0.19 -9.32 -9.32
C GLY A 44 1.30 -9.67 -9.37
N GLY A 45 2.13 -8.75 -9.82
CA GLY A 45 3.58 -8.93 -9.88
C GLY A 45 4.21 -9.10 -8.49
N ARG A 46 3.78 -8.30 -7.52
CA ARG A 46 4.27 -8.40 -6.13
C ARG A 46 3.82 -9.68 -5.45
N THR A 47 2.59 -10.11 -5.71
CA THR A 47 2.07 -11.39 -5.18
C THR A 47 2.93 -12.55 -5.67
N LYS A 48 3.21 -12.60 -6.96
CA LYS A 48 4.08 -13.64 -7.54
C LYS A 48 5.44 -13.66 -6.87
N LYS A 49 6.09 -12.51 -6.74
CA LYS A 49 7.41 -12.40 -6.10
C LYS A 49 7.37 -12.84 -4.63
N ALA A 50 6.34 -12.46 -3.90
CA ALA A 50 6.18 -12.82 -2.49
C ALA A 50 6.02 -14.33 -2.32
N LEU A 51 5.16 -14.95 -3.10
CA LEU A 51 4.95 -16.41 -3.06
C LEU A 51 6.21 -17.17 -3.49
N ASP A 52 6.89 -16.72 -4.54
CA ASP A 52 8.15 -17.30 -5.00
C ASP A 52 9.26 -17.20 -3.95
N SER A 53 9.23 -16.18 -3.10
CA SER A 53 10.19 -15.98 -2.00
C SER A 53 9.89 -16.83 -0.75
N GLY A 54 8.79 -17.58 -0.75
CA GLY A 54 8.41 -18.46 0.35
C GLY A 54 7.37 -17.89 1.31
N ILE A 55 6.79 -16.74 1.03
CA ILE A 55 5.66 -16.24 1.81
C ILE A 55 4.46 -17.15 1.52
N SER A 56 3.85 -17.68 2.59
CA SER A 56 2.75 -18.63 2.47
C SER A 56 1.44 -17.96 2.02
N GLN A 57 0.54 -18.79 1.47
CA GLN A 57 -0.81 -18.34 1.12
C GLN A 57 -1.55 -17.80 2.35
N GLU A 58 -1.35 -18.42 3.51
CA GLU A 58 -1.95 -18.00 4.78
C GLU A 58 -1.47 -16.60 5.18
N THR A 59 -0.18 -16.35 5.06
CA THR A 59 0.38 -15.01 5.32
C THR A 59 -0.15 -13.99 4.32
N PHE A 60 -0.26 -14.36 3.06
CA PHE A 60 -0.82 -13.48 2.04
C PHE A 60 -2.28 -13.11 2.35
N SER A 61 -3.10 -14.10 2.71
CA SER A 61 -4.50 -13.88 3.08
C SER A 61 -4.63 -13.00 4.32
N ALA A 62 -3.83 -13.27 5.36
CA ALA A 62 -3.81 -12.45 6.56
C ALA A 62 -3.37 -11.02 6.28
N THR A 63 -2.40 -10.82 5.39
CA THR A 63 -1.96 -9.50 4.96
C THR A 63 -3.09 -8.76 4.26
N THR A 64 -3.79 -9.42 3.35
CA THR A 64 -4.92 -8.83 2.64
C THR A 64 -6.04 -8.41 3.60
N ASP A 65 -6.38 -9.28 4.54
CA ASP A 65 -7.39 -9.00 5.57
C ASP A 65 -6.99 -7.78 6.41
N LEU A 66 -5.74 -7.72 6.84
CA LEU A 66 -5.25 -6.60 7.65
C LEU A 66 -5.22 -5.29 6.87
N VAL A 67 -4.78 -5.32 5.62
CA VAL A 67 -4.80 -4.15 4.74
C VAL A 67 -6.24 -3.64 4.57
N ALA A 68 -7.19 -4.53 4.31
CA ALA A 68 -8.60 -4.17 4.20
C ALA A 68 -9.14 -3.56 5.49
N ALA A 69 -8.80 -4.15 6.64
CA ALA A 69 -9.24 -3.66 7.96
C ALA A 69 -8.66 -2.27 8.26
N VAL A 70 -7.38 -2.05 8.00
CA VAL A 70 -6.74 -0.75 8.22
C VAL A 70 -7.35 0.31 7.31
N ASN A 71 -7.54 0.00 6.03
CA ASN A 71 -8.20 0.92 5.10
C ASN A 71 -9.65 1.22 5.51
N GLY A 72 -10.37 0.21 6.00
CA GLY A 72 -11.71 0.37 6.54
C GLY A 72 -11.74 1.27 7.77
N GLY A 73 -10.76 1.13 8.66
CA GLY A 73 -10.60 2.00 9.82
C GLY A 73 -10.37 3.47 9.43
N VAL A 74 -9.55 3.71 8.41
CA VAL A 74 -9.34 5.06 7.86
C VAL A 74 -10.66 5.62 7.33
N ALA A 75 -11.44 4.83 6.60
CA ALA A 75 -12.74 5.27 6.07
C ALA A 75 -13.70 5.69 7.19
N VAL A 76 -13.82 4.86 8.22
CA VAL A 76 -14.67 5.16 9.38
C VAL A 76 -14.23 6.45 10.08
N ARG A 77 -12.93 6.59 10.34
CA ARG A 77 -12.39 7.78 11.00
C ARG A 77 -12.61 9.04 10.18
N THR A 78 -12.47 8.93 8.87
CA THR A 78 -12.72 10.04 7.95
C THR A 78 -14.17 10.51 8.04
N VAL A 79 -15.12 9.58 8.07
CA VAL A 79 -16.55 9.90 8.22
C VAL A 79 -16.83 10.57 9.57
N LEU A 80 -16.31 10.00 10.66
CA LEU A 80 -16.54 10.55 12.01
C LEU A 80 -15.98 11.96 12.15
N GLN A 81 -14.78 12.21 11.67
CA GLN A 81 -14.18 13.54 11.71
C GLN A 81 -14.89 14.53 10.78
N GLY A 82 -15.33 14.06 9.61
CA GLY A 82 -16.11 14.86 8.69
C GLY A 82 -17.44 15.29 9.30
N MET A 83 -18.09 14.40 10.06
CA MET A 83 -19.33 14.72 10.78
C MET A 83 -19.13 15.74 11.90
N GLU A 84 -18.01 15.72 12.59
CA GLU A 84 -17.66 16.72 13.60
C GLU A 84 -17.49 18.11 13.00
N GLY A 85 -17.03 18.20 11.74
CA GLY A 85 -16.82 19.45 11.01
C GLY A 85 -18.02 19.93 10.21
N LEU A 86 -19.22 19.48 10.54
CA LEU A 86 -20.45 19.82 9.80
C LEU A 86 -20.83 21.30 9.90
N SER A 87 -20.12 22.16 9.21
CA SER A 87 -20.54 23.53 8.92
C SER A 87 -19.95 23.94 7.59
N CYS A 88 -20.39 23.24 6.54
CA CYS A 88 -19.87 23.49 5.21
C CYS A 88 -20.86 24.30 4.41
N ASP A 89 -20.57 25.61 4.24
CA ASP A 89 -21.40 26.55 3.47
C ASP A 89 -20.81 26.86 2.09
N GLY A 90 -19.70 26.18 1.72
CA GLY A 90 -19.01 26.42 0.47
C GLY A 90 -19.41 25.47 -0.66
N PRO A 91 -19.06 25.81 -1.93
CA PRO A 91 -19.34 24.95 -3.07
C PRO A 91 -18.64 23.60 -3.01
N GLU A 92 -17.57 23.46 -2.25
CA GLU A 92 -16.85 22.20 -2.02
C GLU A 92 -17.68 21.16 -1.27
N CYS A 93 -18.80 21.57 -0.69
CA CYS A 93 -19.71 20.67 0.04
C CYS A 93 -20.90 20.21 -0.81
N ALA A 94 -20.91 20.59 -2.04
CA ALA A 94 -22.03 20.24 -2.93
C ALA A 94 -21.99 18.73 -3.35
#